data_5203af304d3a3019d151d93b432753f7
#
_entry.id   5203af304d3a3019d151d93b432753f7
#
_cell.length_a   1.000
_cell.length_b   1.000
_cell.length_c   1.000
_cell.angle_alpha   90.00
_cell.angle_beta   90.00
_cell.angle_gamma   90.00
#
_symmetry.space_group_name_H-M   'P 1'
#
loop_
_entity.id
_entity.type
_entity.pdbx_description
1 polymer ?
#
loop_
_entity_poly.entity_id
_entity_poly.type
_entity_poly.pdbx_seq_one_letter_code
_entity_poly.pdbx_strand_id
1 'polypeptide(L)'
;GISGASRMGTKLAISDERYREALALIKAKDEGVAATMQLSRYLGLRNEEAVQAVKSIKTWKQAILRGDERVRVIFGTKGGRARDTRVVDKEKVLSAINEAILCAEKNNGKLIDMPSLQQALDRYINIMRRVGGLKYENSNHSLRYAYAQDAEKYYISKGFTQKEASALTSIDLGHGDGRGDYIKRV
;
A
#
# COMPACT_ATOMS: atom_id res chain seq x y z
N GLY A 1 0.02 12.24 22.04
CA GLY A 1 -1.00 11.73 22.63
C GLY A 1 -1.73 10.52 22.11
N ILE A 2 -2.70 10.18 22.82
CA ILE A 2 -3.59 9.05 22.55
C ILE A 2 -4.10 9.08 21.12
N SER A 3 -4.38 10.26 20.66
CA SER A 3 -5.04 10.48 19.41
C SER A 3 -4.15 10.44 18.18
N GLY A 4 -2.83 10.35 18.33
CA GLY A 4 -1.92 10.43 17.20
C GLY A 4 -2.12 9.30 16.20
N ALA A 5 -2.03 8.05 16.66
CA ALA A 5 -2.22 6.89 15.80
C ALA A 5 -3.66 6.76 15.30
N SER A 6 -4.64 7.04 16.16
CA SER A 6 -6.06 7.01 15.78
C SER A 6 -6.39 8.05 14.72
N ARG A 7 -5.80 9.23 14.80
CA ARG A 7 -6.01 10.28 13.81
C ARG A 7 -5.46 9.90 12.44
N MET A 8 -4.32 9.22 12.41
CA MET A 8 -3.76 8.73 11.15
C MET A 8 -4.73 7.80 10.45
N GLY A 9 -5.34 6.86 11.19
CA GLY A 9 -6.25 5.89 10.62
C GLY A 9 -7.66 6.42 10.33
N THR A 10 -8.07 7.52 10.93
CA THR A 10 -9.47 7.99 10.83
C THR A 10 -9.66 9.26 10.03
N LYS A 11 -8.83 10.28 10.24
CA LYS A 11 -9.02 11.57 9.60
C LYS A 11 -8.55 11.66 8.17
N LEU A 12 -7.44 10.98 7.86
CA LEU A 12 -6.74 11.13 6.58
C LEU A 12 -6.97 9.95 5.64
N ALA A 13 -7.66 8.92 6.09
CA ALA A 13 -7.94 7.75 5.28
C ALA A 13 -8.98 8.06 4.22
N ILE A 14 -8.72 7.59 3.00
CA ILE A 14 -9.71 7.69 1.94
C ILE A 14 -10.88 6.75 2.26
N SER A 15 -12.12 7.20 2.00
CA SER A 15 -13.28 6.33 2.14
C SER A 15 -13.31 5.29 1.01
N ASP A 16 -13.98 4.17 1.23
CA ASP A 16 -14.13 3.13 0.21
C ASP A 16 -14.84 3.66 -1.03
N GLU A 17 -15.86 4.48 -0.84
CA GLU A 17 -16.61 5.09 -1.93
C GLU A 17 -15.73 5.99 -2.78
N ARG A 18 -14.99 6.90 -2.12
CA ARG A 18 -14.09 7.81 -2.83
C ARG A 18 -12.97 7.07 -3.55
N TYR A 19 -12.44 6.03 -2.91
CA TYR A 19 -11.43 5.17 -3.52
C TYR A 19 -11.95 4.51 -4.80
N ARG A 20 -13.15 3.93 -4.75
CA ARG A 20 -13.74 3.26 -5.93
C ARG A 20 -13.99 4.23 -7.07
N GLU A 21 -14.48 5.43 -6.77
CA GLU A 21 -14.70 6.46 -7.78
C GLU A 21 -13.39 6.88 -8.46
N ALA A 22 -12.37 7.17 -7.67
CA ALA A 22 -11.07 7.57 -8.18
C ALA A 22 -10.43 6.44 -8.99
N LEU A 23 -10.50 5.22 -8.50
CA LEU A 23 -9.93 4.06 -9.20
C LEU A 23 -10.57 3.85 -10.56
N ALA A 24 -11.90 3.97 -10.66
CA ALA A 24 -12.60 3.81 -11.94
C ALA A 24 -12.13 4.85 -12.95
N LEU A 25 -12.02 6.11 -12.54
CA LEU A 25 -11.54 7.19 -13.41
C LEU A 25 -10.09 6.96 -13.85
N ILE A 26 -9.24 6.58 -12.92
CA ILE A 26 -7.82 6.34 -13.18
C ILE A 26 -7.65 5.13 -14.10
N LYS A 27 -8.39 4.07 -13.87
CA LYS A 27 -8.30 2.84 -14.68
C LYS A 27 -8.66 3.11 -16.15
N ALA A 28 -9.65 3.96 -16.39
CA ALA A 28 -10.03 4.35 -17.75
C ALA A 28 -8.93 5.16 -18.46
N LYS A 29 -8.08 5.83 -17.69
CA LYS A 29 -6.99 6.67 -18.22
C LYS A 29 -5.66 5.94 -18.33
N ASP A 30 -5.30 5.17 -17.31
CA ASP A 30 -3.99 4.50 -17.23
C ASP A 30 -4.10 3.27 -16.31
N GLU A 31 -4.13 2.09 -16.92
CA GLU A 31 -4.27 0.83 -16.17
C GLU A 31 -3.09 0.56 -15.24
N GLY A 32 -1.89 0.97 -15.64
CA GLY A 32 -0.69 0.79 -14.81
C GLY A 32 -0.72 1.62 -13.54
N VAL A 33 -1.18 2.86 -13.66
CA VAL A 33 -1.36 3.73 -12.49
C VAL A 33 -2.46 3.15 -11.59
N ALA A 34 -3.55 2.64 -12.17
CA ALA A 34 -4.62 2.01 -11.40
C ALA A 34 -4.13 0.77 -10.65
N ALA A 35 -3.32 -0.06 -11.28
CA ALA A 35 -2.72 -1.24 -10.62
C ALA A 35 -1.80 -0.82 -9.47
N THR A 36 -0.98 0.20 -9.68
CA THR A 36 -0.08 0.76 -8.66
C THR A 36 -0.89 1.28 -7.45
N MET A 37 -1.96 2.00 -7.72
CA MET A 37 -2.86 2.54 -6.69
C MET A 37 -3.47 1.42 -5.83
N GLN A 38 -3.89 0.33 -6.45
CA GLN A 38 -4.46 -0.81 -5.73
C GLN A 38 -3.42 -1.47 -4.82
N LEU A 39 -2.19 -1.64 -5.27
CA LEU A 39 -1.12 -2.18 -4.44
C LEU A 39 -0.87 -1.29 -3.23
N SER A 40 -0.88 0.02 -3.42
CA SER A 40 -0.71 0.98 -2.33
C SER A 40 -1.85 0.89 -1.32
N ARG A 41 -3.10 0.78 -1.79
CA ARG A 41 -4.29 0.68 -0.94
C ARG A 41 -4.28 -0.56 -0.06
N TYR A 42 -3.91 -1.71 -0.62
CA TYR A 42 -4.06 -2.99 0.07
C TYR A 42 -2.81 -3.49 0.78
N LEU A 43 -1.65 -2.88 0.52
CA LEU A 43 -0.40 -3.19 1.20
C LEU A 43 0.20 -2.00 1.96
N GLY A 44 -0.46 -0.84 1.91
CA GLY A 44 0.02 0.34 2.63
C GLY A 44 1.35 0.89 2.10
N LEU A 45 1.57 0.85 0.79
CA LEU A 45 2.85 1.23 0.21
C LEU A 45 3.00 2.74 0.06
N ARG A 46 4.22 3.23 0.25
CA ARG A 46 4.60 4.60 -0.12
C ARG A 46 4.64 4.73 -1.64
N ASN A 47 4.61 5.97 -2.15
CA ASN A 47 4.68 6.23 -3.59
C ASN A 47 5.82 5.47 -4.28
N GLU A 48 7.02 5.60 -3.75
CA GLU A 48 8.19 4.95 -4.35
C GLU A 48 8.13 3.43 -4.27
N GLU A 49 7.61 2.91 -3.17
CA GLU A 49 7.40 1.47 -3.01
C GLU A 49 6.37 0.93 -4.01
N ALA A 50 5.27 1.66 -4.18
CA ALA A 50 4.21 1.26 -5.09
C ALA A 50 4.68 1.25 -6.55
N VAL A 51 5.37 2.30 -6.96
CA VAL A 51 5.86 2.41 -8.34
C VAL A 51 6.92 1.35 -8.64
N GLN A 52 7.72 0.96 -7.66
CA GLN A 52 8.74 -0.09 -7.82
C GLN A 52 8.25 -1.50 -7.49
N ALA A 53 6.97 -1.64 -7.12
CA ALA A 53 6.41 -2.93 -6.75
C ALA A 53 6.46 -3.97 -7.88
N VAL A 54 6.54 -3.53 -9.13
CA VAL A 54 6.67 -4.42 -10.29
C VAL A 54 7.83 -5.40 -10.13
N LYS A 55 8.88 -5.01 -9.42
CA LYS A 55 10.04 -5.87 -9.16
C LYS A 55 9.76 -6.99 -8.16
N SER A 56 8.67 -6.88 -7.39
CA SER A 56 8.36 -7.79 -6.28
C SER A 56 7.06 -8.56 -6.43
N ILE A 57 6.18 -8.16 -7.34
CA ILE A 57 4.81 -8.70 -7.39
C ILE A 57 4.75 -10.21 -7.57
N LYS A 58 5.63 -10.79 -8.37
CA LYS A 58 5.67 -12.25 -8.56
C LYS A 58 6.14 -12.97 -7.30
N THR A 59 7.13 -12.42 -6.62
CA THR A 59 7.63 -12.95 -5.34
C THR A 59 6.54 -12.86 -4.27
N TRP A 60 5.83 -11.74 -4.20
CA TRP A 60 4.71 -11.57 -3.28
C TRP A 60 3.59 -12.57 -3.54
N LYS A 61 3.25 -12.77 -4.82
CA LYS A 61 2.22 -13.76 -5.19
C LYS A 61 2.58 -15.15 -4.69
N GLN A 62 3.81 -15.58 -4.91
CA GLN A 62 4.28 -16.89 -4.45
C GLN A 62 4.22 -17.00 -2.93
N ALA A 63 4.65 -15.96 -2.21
CA ALA A 63 4.61 -15.92 -0.76
C ALA A 63 3.17 -16.08 -0.23
N ILE A 64 2.24 -15.33 -0.81
CA ILE A 64 0.84 -15.37 -0.40
C ILE A 64 0.21 -16.74 -0.69
N LEU A 65 0.50 -17.31 -1.87
CA LEU A 65 -0.04 -18.61 -2.25
C LEU A 65 0.49 -19.75 -1.39
N ARG A 66 1.70 -19.65 -0.86
CA ARG A 66 2.21 -20.68 0.07
C ARG A 66 1.76 -20.46 1.51
N GLY A 67 0.98 -19.41 1.79
CA GLY A 67 0.42 -19.17 3.10
C GLY A 67 1.14 -18.14 3.96
N ASP A 68 2.11 -17.42 3.42
CA ASP A 68 2.78 -16.37 4.19
C ASP A 68 1.78 -15.25 4.52
N GLU A 69 1.83 -14.77 5.76
CA GLU A 69 0.93 -13.72 6.23
C GLU A 69 1.45 -12.31 5.95
N ARG A 70 2.73 -12.21 5.57
CA ARG A 70 3.39 -10.95 5.28
C ARG A 70 4.16 -11.05 3.99
N VAL A 71 4.36 -9.92 3.33
CA VAL A 71 5.22 -9.81 2.15
C VAL A 71 6.34 -8.83 2.43
N ARG A 72 7.48 -9.05 1.80
CA ARG A 72 8.67 -8.24 2.04
C ARG A 72 8.78 -7.11 1.03
N VAL A 73 8.78 -5.88 1.54
CA VAL A 73 8.95 -4.68 0.73
C VAL A 73 10.43 -4.30 0.77
N ILE A 74 11.08 -4.32 -0.39
CA ILE A 74 12.52 -4.11 -0.51
C ILE A 74 12.84 -2.84 -1.30
N PHE A 75 12.10 -2.59 -2.37
CA PHE A 75 12.41 -1.51 -3.31
C PHE A 75 11.62 -0.24 -2.97
N GLY A 76 12.32 0.90 -2.98
CA GLY A 76 11.70 2.20 -2.73
C GLY A 76 11.49 2.53 -1.25
N THR A 77 12.00 1.70 -0.35
CA THR A 77 11.83 1.90 1.09
C THR A 77 12.62 3.11 1.58
N LYS A 78 12.09 3.76 2.61
CA LYS A 78 12.75 4.90 3.24
C LYS A 78 14.05 4.46 3.90
N GLY A 79 15.17 5.08 3.50
CA GLY A 79 16.48 4.71 4.01
C GLY A 79 16.98 3.35 3.54
N GLY A 80 16.37 2.76 2.54
CA GLY A 80 16.80 1.46 1.98
C GLY A 80 16.51 0.26 2.88
N ARG A 81 15.72 0.43 3.95
CA ARG A 81 15.43 -0.65 4.89
C ARG A 81 14.23 -1.47 4.45
N ALA A 82 14.46 -2.77 4.27
CA ALA A 82 13.38 -3.71 3.98
C ALA A 82 12.43 -3.83 5.16
N ARG A 83 11.17 -4.09 4.89
CA ARG A 83 10.18 -4.34 5.93
C ARG A 83 9.22 -5.44 5.49
N ASP A 84 8.58 -6.06 6.47
CA ASP A 84 7.53 -7.04 6.21
C ASP A 84 6.19 -6.40 6.52
N THR A 85 5.31 -6.36 5.52
CA THR A 85 3.98 -5.77 5.69
C THR A 85 2.92 -6.86 5.68
N ARG A 86 1.92 -6.73 6.55
CA ARG A 86 0.85 -7.73 6.67
C ARG A 86 -0.09 -7.70 5.47
N VAL A 87 -0.44 -8.89 4.99
CA VAL A 87 -1.50 -9.08 4.00
C VAL A 87 -2.81 -9.21 4.78
N VAL A 88 -3.56 -8.12 4.86
CA VAL A 88 -4.81 -8.08 5.61
C VAL A 88 -5.95 -8.72 4.83
N ASP A 89 -6.10 -8.33 3.57
CA ASP A 89 -7.13 -8.86 2.68
C ASP A 89 -6.45 -9.60 1.52
N LYS A 90 -6.30 -10.90 1.72
CA LYS A 90 -5.61 -11.78 0.78
C LYS A 90 -6.19 -11.71 -0.63
N GLU A 91 -7.52 -11.75 -0.75
CA GLU A 91 -8.18 -11.74 -2.05
C GLU A 91 -7.93 -10.44 -2.82
N LYS A 92 -8.06 -9.31 -2.14
CA LYS A 92 -7.83 -8.00 -2.76
C LYS A 92 -6.36 -7.79 -3.12
N VAL A 93 -5.45 -8.26 -2.28
CA VAL A 93 -4.02 -8.19 -2.59
C VAL A 93 -3.68 -9.05 -3.80
N LEU A 94 -4.17 -10.29 -3.86
CA LEU A 94 -3.93 -11.16 -5.01
C LEU A 94 -4.55 -10.60 -6.29
N SER A 95 -5.73 -10.03 -6.21
CA SER A 95 -6.38 -9.38 -7.36
C SER A 95 -5.54 -8.21 -7.85
N ALA A 96 -5.06 -7.37 -6.96
CA ALA A 96 -4.19 -6.23 -7.30
C ALA A 96 -2.87 -6.70 -7.94
N ILE A 97 -2.25 -7.73 -7.37
CA ILE A 97 -1.02 -8.31 -7.91
C ILE A 97 -1.25 -8.89 -9.31
N ASN A 98 -2.31 -9.65 -9.50
CA ASN A 98 -2.60 -10.26 -10.80
C ASN A 98 -2.85 -9.19 -11.87
N GLU A 99 -3.57 -8.15 -11.52
CA GLU A 99 -3.80 -7.02 -12.43
C GLU A 99 -2.49 -6.30 -12.77
N ALA A 100 -1.61 -6.13 -11.78
CA ALA A 100 -0.29 -5.53 -12.00
C ALA A 100 0.59 -6.39 -12.92
N ILE A 101 0.56 -7.71 -12.74
CA ILE A 101 1.30 -8.64 -13.61
C ILE A 101 0.83 -8.52 -15.06
N LEU A 102 -0.49 -8.47 -15.29
CA LEU A 102 -1.03 -8.32 -16.63
C LEU A 102 -0.63 -6.97 -17.26
N CYS A 103 -0.66 -5.89 -16.48
CA CYS A 103 -0.21 -4.58 -16.97
C CYS A 103 1.26 -4.61 -17.35
N ALA A 104 2.10 -5.21 -16.52
CA ALA A 104 3.53 -5.29 -16.78
C ALA A 104 3.82 -6.11 -18.05
N GLU A 105 3.09 -7.19 -18.28
CA GLU A 105 3.24 -7.99 -19.49
C GLU A 105 2.92 -7.19 -20.75
N LYS A 106 1.93 -6.32 -20.70
CA LYS A 106 1.56 -5.45 -21.82
C LYS A 106 2.57 -4.33 -22.06
N ASN A 107 3.30 -3.91 -21.03
CA ASN A 107 4.18 -2.74 -21.05
C ASN A 107 5.67 -3.10 -20.92
N ASN A 108 6.06 -4.24 -21.48
CA ASN A 108 7.47 -4.66 -21.50
C ASN A 108 8.11 -4.74 -20.11
N GLY A 109 7.36 -5.23 -19.14
CA GLY A 109 7.84 -5.38 -17.77
C GLY A 109 7.71 -4.15 -16.90
N LYS A 110 7.10 -3.09 -17.40
CA LYS A 110 6.88 -1.85 -16.64
C LYS A 110 5.44 -1.75 -16.17
N LEU A 111 5.25 -1.35 -14.92
CA LEU A 111 3.92 -1.09 -14.40
C LEU A 111 3.40 0.25 -14.90
N ILE A 112 4.23 1.28 -14.82
CA ILE A 112 3.93 2.60 -15.38
C ILE A 112 4.89 2.82 -16.54
N ASP A 113 4.36 3.01 -17.74
CA ASP A 113 5.16 3.07 -18.96
C ASP A 113 5.82 4.43 -19.14
N MET A 114 6.94 4.63 -18.44
CA MET A 114 7.75 5.83 -18.50
C MET A 114 9.24 5.47 -18.56
N PRO A 115 10.08 6.32 -19.17
CA PRO A 115 11.51 6.01 -19.35
C PRO A 115 12.33 5.89 -18.07
N SER A 116 11.95 6.60 -17.00
CA SER A 116 12.70 6.60 -15.75
C SER A 116 11.80 6.45 -14.54
N LEU A 117 12.39 6.08 -13.41
CA LEU A 117 11.69 5.98 -12.14
C LEU A 117 11.07 7.33 -11.74
N GLN A 118 11.80 8.42 -11.88
CA GLN A 118 11.30 9.73 -11.50
C GLN A 118 10.08 10.11 -12.34
N GLN A 119 10.12 9.84 -13.63
CA GLN A 119 8.99 10.10 -14.52
C GLN A 119 7.79 9.21 -14.17
N ALA A 120 8.03 7.95 -13.79
CA ALA A 120 6.96 7.06 -13.35
C ALA A 120 6.32 7.56 -12.05
N LEU A 121 7.12 8.02 -11.10
CA LEU A 121 6.61 8.64 -9.86
C LEU A 121 5.77 9.87 -10.15
N ASP A 122 6.27 10.75 -11.00
CA ASP A 122 5.58 11.99 -11.38
C ASP A 122 4.24 11.67 -12.05
N ARG A 123 4.24 10.70 -12.96
CA ARG A 123 3.00 10.28 -13.63
C ARG A 123 2.00 9.70 -12.65
N TYR A 124 2.44 8.84 -11.72
CA TYR A 124 1.58 8.27 -10.70
C TYR A 124 0.90 9.37 -9.89
N ILE A 125 1.68 10.31 -9.36
CA ILE A 125 1.16 11.41 -8.55
C ILE A 125 0.24 12.30 -9.38
N ASN A 126 0.64 12.65 -10.60
CA ASN A 126 -0.15 13.53 -11.47
C ASN A 126 -1.48 12.92 -11.89
N ILE A 127 -1.50 11.64 -12.24
CA ILE A 127 -2.74 10.95 -12.64
C ILE A 127 -3.68 10.83 -11.43
N MET A 128 -3.16 10.47 -10.26
CA MET A 128 -3.97 10.42 -9.05
C MET A 128 -4.61 11.79 -8.76
N ARG A 129 -3.85 12.86 -8.93
CA ARG A 129 -4.33 14.21 -8.65
C ARG A 129 -5.30 14.72 -9.72
N ARG A 130 -4.91 14.65 -10.99
CA ARG A 130 -5.66 15.28 -12.08
C ARG A 130 -6.86 14.46 -12.54
N VAL A 131 -6.70 13.15 -12.61
CA VAL A 131 -7.75 12.24 -13.07
C VAL A 131 -8.59 11.74 -11.90
N GLY A 132 -7.94 11.28 -10.84
CA GLY A 132 -8.61 10.76 -9.65
C GLY A 132 -9.12 11.82 -8.70
N GLY A 133 -8.66 13.06 -8.83
CA GLY A 133 -9.03 14.14 -7.91
C GLY A 133 -8.46 13.98 -6.52
N LEU A 134 -7.39 13.20 -6.34
CA LEU A 134 -6.78 12.93 -5.05
C LEU A 134 -5.68 13.94 -4.76
N LYS A 135 -6.05 15.03 -4.06
CA LYS A 135 -5.14 16.13 -3.73
C LYS A 135 -4.91 16.18 -2.23
N TYR A 136 -3.75 16.63 -1.81
CA TYR A 136 -3.41 16.87 -0.41
C TYR A 136 -3.68 15.63 0.45
N GLU A 137 -4.62 15.70 1.39
CA GLU A 137 -4.95 14.58 2.29
C GLU A 137 -5.47 13.36 1.54
N ASN A 138 -5.99 13.54 0.32
CA ASN A 138 -6.49 12.44 -0.51
C ASN A 138 -5.45 11.94 -1.51
N SER A 139 -4.17 12.14 -1.20
CA SER A 139 -3.06 11.60 -1.97
C SER A 139 -2.79 10.14 -1.59
N ASN A 140 -1.65 9.61 -2.03
CA ASN A 140 -1.25 8.24 -1.69
C ASN A 140 -1.20 7.99 -0.17
N HIS A 141 -0.94 9.01 0.65
CA HIS A 141 -0.98 8.87 2.11
C HIS A 141 -2.37 8.44 2.60
N SER A 142 -3.44 8.96 1.99
CA SER A 142 -4.80 8.55 2.36
C SER A 142 -5.07 7.09 2.06
N LEU A 143 -4.44 6.52 1.04
CA LEU A 143 -4.50 5.09 0.74
C LEU A 143 -3.80 4.28 1.82
N ARG A 144 -2.64 4.75 2.26
CA ARG A 144 -1.88 4.11 3.34
C ARG A 144 -2.65 4.13 4.66
N TYR A 145 -3.32 5.24 4.96
CA TYR A 145 -4.11 5.35 6.18
C TYR A 145 -5.35 4.45 6.13
N ALA A 146 -5.94 4.28 4.96
CA ALA A 146 -7.03 3.30 4.79
C ALA A 146 -6.54 1.87 5.04
N TYR A 147 -5.36 1.53 4.55
CA TYR A 147 -4.72 0.26 4.90
C TYR A 147 -4.47 0.16 6.41
N ALA A 148 -4.01 1.24 7.03
CA ALA A 148 -3.76 1.26 8.47
C ALA A 148 -5.04 0.97 9.27
N GLN A 149 -6.18 1.51 8.85
CA GLN A 149 -7.46 1.18 9.48
C GLN A 149 -7.79 -0.30 9.34
N ASP A 150 -7.59 -0.87 8.16
CA ASP A 150 -7.81 -2.29 7.92
C ASP A 150 -6.90 -3.15 8.80
N ALA A 151 -5.63 -2.78 8.91
CA ALA A 151 -4.66 -3.51 9.73
C ALA A 151 -4.99 -3.43 11.22
N GLU A 152 -5.36 -2.26 11.72
CA GLU A 152 -5.77 -2.11 13.13
C GLU A 152 -6.98 -2.96 13.44
N LYS A 153 -8.00 -2.96 12.58
CA LYS A 153 -9.19 -3.81 12.76
C LYS A 153 -8.80 -5.29 12.76
N TYR A 154 -7.90 -5.67 11.88
CA TYR A 154 -7.40 -7.04 11.83
C TYR A 154 -6.77 -7.45 13.17
N TYR A 155 -5.84 -6.63 13.69
CA TYR A 155 -5.17 -6.97 14.95
C TYR A 155 -6.14 -6.99 16.13
N ILE A 156 -7.07 -6.07 16.20
CA ILE A 156 -8.11 -6.08 17.24
C ILE A 156 -8.95 -7.35 17.16
N SER A 157 -9.30 -7.78 15.95
CA SER A 157 -10.05 -9.02 15.76
C SER A 157 -9.28 -10.26 16.22
N LYS A 158 -7.95 -10.17 16.31
CA LYS A 158 -7.08 -11.25 16.79
C LYS A 158 -6.82 -11.17 18.29
N GLY A 159 -7.43 -10.22 18.99
CA GLY A 159 -7.32 -10.12 20.43
C GLY A 159 -6.32 -9.08 20.95
N PHE A 160 -5.68 -8.32 20.07
CA PHE A 160 -4.80 -7.24 20.49
C PHE A 160 -5.60 -6.06 20.99
N THR A 161 -5.01 -5.30 21.96
CA THR A 161 -5.60 -4.04 22.39
C THR A 161 -5.45 -2.98 21.31
N GLN A 162 -6.17 -1.87 21.46
CA GLN A 162 -6.02 -0.74 20.53
C GLN A 162 -4.57 -0.24 20.48
N LYS A 163 -3.92 -0.15 21.62
CA LYS A 163 -2.52 0.29 21.69
C LYS A 163 -1.58 -0.68 20.98
N GLU A 164 -1.78 -1.97 21.20
CA GLU A 164 -0.99 -3.00 20.52
C GLU A 164 -1.24 -3.00 19.01
N ALA A 165 -2.49 -2.90 18.60
CA ALA A 165 -2.86 -2.85 17.20
C ALA A 165 -2.24 -1.64 16.49
N SER A 166 -2.25 -0.48 17.14
CA SER A 166 -1.63 0.73 16.59
C SER A 166 -0.12 0.58 16.44
N ALA A 167 0.54 -0.04 17.40
CA ALA A 167 1.98 -0.26 17.34
C ALA A 167 2.35 -1.24 16.22
N LEU A 168 1.62 -2.34 16.09
CA LEU A 168 1.84 -3.32 15.03
C LEU A 168 1.58 -2.73 13.65
N THR A 169 0.53 -1.94 13.51
CA THR A 169 0.20 -1.27 12.26
C THR A 169 1.29 -0.28 11.85
N SER A 170 1.85 0.47 12.80
CA SER A 170 2.96 1.38 12.53
C SER A 170 4.16 0.64 11.94
N ILE A 171 4.44 -0.55 12.43
CA ILE A 171 5.52 -1.38 11.91
C ILE A 171 5.21 -1.84 10.50
N ASP A 172 3.99 -2.29 10.24
CA ASP A 172 3.57 -2.67 8.89
C ASP A 172 3.73 -1.52 7.90
N LEU A 173 3.53 -0.28 8.34
CA LEU A 173 3.72 0.91 7.52
C LEU A 173 5.17 1.34 7.36
N GLY A 174 6.09 0.69 8.07
CA GLY A 174 7.50 1.03 8.01
C GLY A 174 7.94 2.12 8.99
N HIS A 175 7.15 2.43 10.01
CA HIS A 175 7.46 3.45 11.02
C HIS A 175 8.06 2.78 12.26
N GLY A 176 9.01 1.91 12.15
CA GLY A 176 9.18 0.98 13.22
C GLY A 176 10.43 1.05 14.07
N ASP A 177 11.27 2.05 13.94
CA ASP A 177 12.60 2.01 14.51
C ASP A 177 12.66 1.75 16.02
N GLY A 178 11.83 2.28 16.82
CA GLY A 178 11.82 2.04 18.25
C GLY A 178 10.87 0.94 18.70
N ARG A 179 10.31 0.17 17.77
CA ARG A 179 9.20 -0.73 18.07
C ARG A 179 9.50 -2.22 17.90
N GLY A 180 10.72 -2.56 17.51
CA GLY A 180 11.12 -3.95 17.35
C GLY A 180 10.98 -4.75 18.64
N ASP A 181 11.31 -4.15 19.78
CA ASP A 181 11.18 -4.80 21.07
C ASP A 181 9.73 -5.04 21.46
N TYR A 182 8.83 -4.19 21.02
CA TYR A 182 7.41 -4.36 21.26
C TYR A 182 6.87 -5.62 20.56
N ILE A 183 7.25 -5.84 19.32
CA ILE A 183 6.86 -7.06 18.60
C ILE A 183 7.33 -8.31 19.32
N LYS A 184 8.55 -8.30 19.84
CA LYS A 184 9.11 -9.47 20.53
C LYS A 184 8.32 -9.84 21.78
N ARG A 185 7.61 -8.90 22.37
CA ARG A 185 6.79 -9.13 23.56
C ARG A 185 5.39 -9.63 23.24
N VAL A 186 4.97 -9.39 22.04
CA VAL A 186 3.65 -9.75 21.56
C VAL A 186 3.69 -11.06 20.80
#